data_94721beb9d3c59fe31ef24d59ef87b33
#
_entry.id   94721beb9d3c59fe31ef24d59ef87b33
#
_cell.length_a   1.000
_cell.length_b   1.000
_cell.length_c   1.000
_cell.angle_alpha   90.00
_cell.angle_beta   90.00
_cell.angle_gamma   90.00
#
_symmetry.space_group_name_H-M   'P 1'
#
loop_
_entity.id
_entity.type
_entity.pdbx_description
1 polymer ?
#
loop_
_entity_poly.entity_id
_entity_poly.type
_entity_poly.pdbx_seq_one_letter_code
_entity_poly.pdbx_strand_id
1 'polypeptide(L)'
;MKVVLFCGGLGLRLRDYSEHIPKPMINIGYRPILWHVMKYYAYYGYHDFILCLGYGADVVKNYFLNYSECISNDFVLSQGGKNLQLLNSDIHDWKITFIDTGLTSNIGQRLKLAERHLADEDVFLANYSDGLTDAPLPVQVDEFRRRGKVASFLSVKPNVSYHFVSTDHDAVVDRIADVTHSRLRINGGYFIFRRDIFTYMRDGEELLHEPFQRLVAERHLVAHEHDGFWMSMDTFKDKQMLDDLHSRGHAPWEIWKRPPGVASFGTRQEGATASDIGSATSLSTRHAAAADIRS
;
A
#
# COMPACT_ATOMS: atom_id res chain seq x y z
N MET A 1 -9.70 -15.53 -7.54
CA MET A 1 -8.60 -15.53 -6.54
C MET A 1 -9.13 -14.92 -5.26
N LYS A 2 -8.90 -15.56 -4.13
CA LYS A 2 -9.17 -15.05 -2.80
C LYS A 2 -8.05 -14.12 -2.33
N VAL A 3 -8.35 -13.24 -1.39
CA VAL A 3 -7.41 -12.29 -0.80
C VAL A 3 -7.24 -12.59 0.68
N VAL A 4 -6.04 -12.98 1.10
CA VAL A 4 -5.68 -13.23 2.50
C VAL A 4 -5.16 -11.93 3.12
N LEU A 5 -5.76 -11.47 4.22
CA LEU A 5 -5.38 -10.23 4.91
C LEU A 5 -4.89 -10.54 6.32
N PHE A 6 -3.65 -10.14 6.63
CA PHE A 6 -3.02 -10.39 7.93
C PHE A 6 -3.39 -9.29 8.91
N CYS A 7 -4.43 -9.50 9.71
CA CYS A 7 -5.02 -8.50 10.61
C CYS A 7 -4.68 -8.71 12.09
N GLY A 8 -3.77 -9.63 12.43
CA GLY A 8 -3.58 -10.07 13.81
C GLY A 8 -2.39 -9.48 14.56
N GLY A 9 -1.67 -8.51 14.00
CA GLY A 9 -0.50 -7.89 14.64
C GLY A 9 -0.86 -7.01 15.85
N LEU A 10 0.04 -6.94 16.85
CA LEU A 10 -0.14 -6.15 18.07
C LEU A 10 -0.11 -4.62 17.87
N GLY A 11 0.38 -4.14 16.72
CA GLY A 11 0.40 -2.70 16.38
C GLY A 11 1.15 -1.80 17.36
N LEU A 12 2.18 -2.31 18.06
CA LEU A 12 2.85 -1.68 19.22
C LEU A 12 3.37 -0.26 18.98
N ARG A 13 3.65 0.13 17.73
CA ARG A 13 4.20 1.44 17.37
C ARG A 13 3.18 2.57 17.33
N LEU A 14 1.88 2.23 17.38
CA LEU A 14 0.74 3.15 17.39
C LEU A 14 -0.02 3.12 18.73
N ARG A 15 0.56 2.59 19.81
CA ARG A 15 -0.10 2.38 21.10
C ARG A 15 -0.70 3.62 21.70
N ASP A 16 -0.07 4.77 21.58
CA ASP A 16 -0.59 6.03 22.13
C ASP A 16 -1.92 6.48 21.52
N TYR A 17 -2.27 5.91 20.35
CA TYR A 17 -3.52 6.20 19.65
C TYR A 17 -4.56 5.07 19.78
N SER A 18 -4.13 3.87 20.12
CA SER A 18 -4.97 2.68 20.01
C SER A 18 -4.73 1.63 21.08
N GLU A 19 -4.79 2.00 22.37
CA GLU A 19 -4.72 0.99 23.44
C GLU A 19 -5.74 -0.15 23.27
N HIS A 20 -6.83 0.10 22.52
CA HIS A 20 -7.95 -0.84 22.37
C HIS A 20 -8.35 -1.13 20.91
N ILE A 21 -7.74 -0.46 19.93
CA ILE A 21 -8.11 -0.62 18.51
C ILE A 21 -6.95 -1.29 17.76
N PRO A 22 -7.12 -2.47 17.15
CA PRO A 22 -6.07 -3.09 16.35
C PRO A 22 -5.74 -2.23 15.13
N LYS A 23 -4.47 -2.19 14.72
CA LYS A 23 -3.95 -1.34 13.64
C LYS A 23 -4.82 -1.35 12.37
N PRO A 24 -5.31 -2.50 11.87
CA PRO A 24 -6.17 -2.54 10.69
C PRO A 24 -7.50 -1.79 10.84
N MET A 25 -7.93 -1.52 12.08
CA MET A 25 -9.19 -0.83 12.39
C MET A 25 -9.03 0.67 12.68
N ILE A 26 -7.82 1.22 12.53
CA ILE A 26 -7.60 2.66 12.65
C ILE A 26 -8.16 3.35 11.40
N ASN A 27 -9.02 4.35 11.62
CA ASN A 27 -9.69 5.05 10.53
C ASN A 27 -8.74 5.98 9.76
N ILE A 28 -8.95 6.02 8.45
CA ILE A 28 -8.51 7.09 7.55
C ILE A 28 -9.80 7.70 6.98
N GLY A 29 -10.08 8.93 7.35
CA GLY A 29 -11.41 9.50 7.12
C GLY A 29 -12.50 8.72 7.88
N TYR A 30 -13.51 8.25 7.17
CA TYR A 30 -14.68 7.57 7.77
C TYR A 30 -14.53 6.06 7.91
N ARG A 31 -13.50 5.45 7.31
CA ARG A 31 -13.34 4.01 7.22
C ARG A 31 -11.98 3.55 7.73
N PRO A 32 -11.88 2.35 8.35
CA PRO A 32 -10.60 1.80 8.79
C PRO A 32 -9.69 1.49 7.59
N ILE A 33 -8.37 1.51 7.82
CA ILE A 33 -7.38 1.22 6.76
C ILE A 33 -7.62 -0.14 6.11
N LEU A 34 -8.07 -1.13 6.87
CA LEU A 34 -8.47 -2.45 6.35
C LEU A 34 -9.54 -2.34 5.26
N TRP A 35 -10.54 -1.50 5.46
CA TRP A 35 -11.59 -1.28 4.45
C TRP A 35 -11.02 -0.70 3.16
N HIS A 36 -10.09 0.27 3.25
CA HIS A 36 -9.43 0.84 2.06
C HIS A 36 -8.63 -0.21 1.30
N VAL A 37 -7.91 -1.08 2.00
CA VAL A 37 -7.18 -2.21 1.39
C VAL A 37 -8.16 -3.17 0.70
N MET A 38 -9.27 -3.54 1.36
CA MET A 38 -10.27 -4.42 0.77
C MET A 38 -10.95 -3.77 -0.44
N LYS A 39 -11.26 -2.46 -0.37
CA LYS A 39 -11.86 -1.71 -1.49
C LYS A 39 -10.94 -1.64 -2.71
N TYR A 40 -9.61 -1.54 -2.49
CA TYR A 40 -8.63 -1.63 -3.57
C TYR A 40 -8.71 -2.97 -4.31
N TYR A 41 -8.77 -4.09 -3.61
CA TYR A 41 -8.92 -5.41 -4.22
C TYR A 41 -10.28 -5.58 -4.90
N ALA A 42 -11.35 -5.14 -4.26
CA ALA A 42 -12.71 -5.19 -4.79
C ALA A 42 -12.86 -4.37 -6.09
N TYR A 43 -12.19 -3.22 -6.19
CA TYR A 43 -12.15 -2.42 -7.42
C TYR A 43 -11.63 -3.21 -8.64
N TYR A 44 -10.70 -4.16 -8.40
CA TYR A 44 -10.18 -5.05 -9.42
C TYR A 44 -10.94 -6.39 -9.55
N GLY A 45 -12.10 -6.52 -8.89
CA GLY A 45 -12.97 -7.69 -9.00
C GLY A 45 -12.62 -8.85 -8.05
N TYR A 46 -11.82 -8.60 -7.01
CA TYR A 46 -11.48 -9.60 -5.98
C TYR A 46 -12.28 -9.33 -4.71
N HIS A 47 -13.39 -10.06 -4.53
CA HIS A 47 -14.39 -9.81 -3.48
C HIS A 47 -14.45 -10.91 -2.42
N ASP A 48 -13.63 -11.97 -2.51
CA ASP A 48 -13.57 -13.06 -1.53
C ASP A 48 -12.34 -12.90 -0.63
N PHE A 49 -12.58 -12.50 0.62
CA PHE A 49 -11.55 -12.13 1.60
C PHE A 49 -11.44 -13.16 2.71
N ILE A 50 -10.21 -13.44 3.16
CA ILE A 50 -9.89 -14.25 4.33
C ILE A 50 -9.13 -13.37 5.31
N LEU A 51 -9.74 -12.99 6.43
CA LEU A 51 -9.13 -12.17 7.47
C LEU A 51 -8.46 -13.07 8.52
N CYS A 52 -7.14 -13.05 8.57
CA CYS A 52 -6.33 -13.75 9.58
C CYS A 52 -6.26 -12.89 10.85
N LEU A 53 -7.11 -13.19 11.82
CA LEU A 53 -7.28 -12.40 13.03
C LEU A 53 -6.36 -12.87 14.17
N GLY A 54 -6.12 -11.97 15.10
CA GLY A 54 -5.37 -12.18 16.33
C GLY A 54 -5.77 -11.13 17.36
N TYR A 55 -4.89 -10.20 17.69
CA TYR A 55 -5.22 -9.11 18.61
C TYR A 55 -6.39 -8.27 18.09
N GLY A 56 -7.37 -7.97 18.95
CA GLY A 56 -8.56 -7.18 18.59
C GLY A 56 -9.48 -7.85 17.56
N ALA A 57 -9.48 -9.18 17.49
CA ALA A 57 -10.32 -9.94 16.57
C ALA A 57 -11.81 -9.61 16.69
N ASP A 58 -12.28 -9.34 17.91
CA ASP A 58 -13.65 -8.93 18.23
C ASP A 58 -13.99 -7.56 17.62
N VAL A 59 -13.06 -6.61 17.66
CA VAL A 59 -13.22 -5.27 17.06
C VAL A 59 -13.40 -5.39 15.55
N VAL A 60 -12.57 -6.19 14.88
CA VAL A 60 -12.69 -6.42 13.43
C VAL A 60 -14.03 -7.09 13.10
N LYS A 61 -14.40 -8.15 13.82
CA LYS A 61 -15.67 -8.87 13.60
C LYS A 61 -16.88 -7.96 13.83
N ASN A 62 -16.89 -7.19 14.95
CA ASN A 62 -17.98 -6.28 15.28
C ASN A 62 -18.15 -5.18 14.23
N TYR A 63 -17.06 -4.66 13.64
CA TYR A 63 -17.14 -3.69 12.57
C TYR A 63 -17.94 -4.21 11.37
N PHE A 64 -17.65 -5.40 10.88
CA PHE A 64 -18.35 -5.97 9.72
C PHE A 64 -19.76 -6.48 10.07
N LEU A 65 -19.97 -7.03 11.27
CA LEU A 65 -21.30 -7.44 11.72
C LEU A 65 -22.27 -6.26 11.88
N ASN A 66 -21.76 -5.08 12.22
CA ASN A 66 -22.53 -3.85 12.39
C ASN A 66 -22.23 -2.82 11.29
N TYR A 67 -21.84 -3.28 10.12
CA TYR A 67 -21.45 -2.39 9.03
C TYR A 67 -22.62 -1.49 8.60
N SER A 68 -22.38 -0.18 8.56
CA SER A 68 -23.34 0.80 8.07
C SER A 68 -22.90 1.38 6.75
N GLU A 69 -23.65 1.08 5.69
CA GLU A 69 -23.43 1.62 4.36
C GLU A 69 -23.59 3.16 4.33
N CYS A 70 -24.45 3.71 5.18
CA CYS A 70 -24.76 5.14 5.23
C CYS A 70 -23.60 6.02 5.68
N ILE A 71 -22.52 5.44 6.25
CA ILE A 71 -21.37 6.23 6.71
C ILE A 71 -20.54 6.74 5.53
N SER A 72 -20.49 6.00 4.42
CA SER A 72 -19.66 6.32 3.26
C SER A 72 -20.40 6.40 1.93
N ASN A 73 -21.71 6.13 1.92
CA ASN A 73 -22.53 6.16 0.72
C ASN A 73 -23.66 7.17 0.84
N ASP A 74 -24.04 7.73 -0.29
CA ASP A 74 -25.21 8.57 -0.39
C ASP A 74 -26.49 7.74 -0.26
N PHE A 75 -27.50 8.30 0.43
CA PHE A 75 -28.77 7.64 0.63
C PHE A 75 -29.92 8.65 0.72
N VAL A 76 -31.13 8.18 0.46
CA VAL A 76 -32.37 8.91 0.65
C VAL A 76 -33.07 8.40 1.90
N LEU A 77 -33.37 9.32 2.84
CA LEU A 77 -34.18 9.02 4.02
C LEU A 77 -35.58 9.62 3.84
N SER A 78 -36.63 8.82 3.98
CA SER A 78 -38.00 9.27 3.79
C SER A 78 -38.94 8.72 4.86
N GLN A 79 -40.20 9.16 4.85
CA GLN A 79 -41.26 8.74 5.80
C GLN A 79 -40.85 8.87 7.28
N GLY A 80 -40.15 9.96 7.64
CA GLY A 80 -39.72 10.20 9.03
C GLY A 80 -38.68 9.18 9.51
N GLY A 81 -37.81 8.70 8.61
CA GLY A 81 -36.74 7.73 8.95
C GLY A 81 -37.15 6.26 8.79
N LYS A 82 -38.39 5.97 8.37
CA LYS A 82 -38.87 4.60 8.22
C LYS A 82 -38.41 3.91 6.94
N ASN A 83 -38.04 4.71 5.91
CA ASN A 83 -37.57 4.18 4.64
C ASN A 83 -36.21 4.77 4.31
N LEU A 84 -35.21 3.91 4.13
CA LEU A 84 -33.84 4.23 3.75
C LEU A 84 -33.53 3.55 2.42
N GLN A 85 -33.11 4.35 1.45
CA GLN A 85 -32.69 3.88 0.12
C GLN A 85 -31.24 4.29 -0.11
N LEU A 86 -30.33 3.33 -0.19
CA LEU A 86 -28.94 3.55 -0.62
C LEU A 86 -28.88 3.91 -2.08
N LEU A 87 -28.08 4.90 -2.45
CA LEU A 87 -27.79 5.27 -3.84
C LEU A 87 -26.59 4.51 -4.37
N ASN A 88 -25.67 4.14 -3.48
CA ASN A 88 -24.46 3.33 -3.74
C ASN A 88 -24.32 2.29 -2.65
N SER A 89 -23.48 1.28 -2.89
CA SER A 89 -23.13 0.26 -1.91
C SER A 89 -21.63 -0.03 -1.93
N ASP A 90 -21.05 -0.35 -0.78
CA ASP A 90 -19.62 -0.59 -0.63
C ASP A 90 -19.25 -2.06 -0.64
N ILE A 91 -19.94 -2.86 0.18
CA ILE A 91 -19.50 -4.23 0.51
C ILE A 91 -20.56 -5.31 0.24
N HIS A 92 -21.64 -4.99 -0.47
CA HIS A 92 -22.77 -5.91 -0.68
C HIS A 92 -22.38 -7.22 -1.38
N ASP A 93 -21.33 -7.20 -2.19
CA ASP A 93 -20.81 -8.33 -2.96
C ASP A 93 -19.55 -8.95 -2.34
N TRP A 94 -19.15 -8.48 -1.13
CA TRP A 94 -17.99 -9.05 -0.45
C TRP A 94 -18.37 -10.31 0.31
N LYS A 95 -17.55 -11.34 0.14
CA LYS A 95 -17.55 -12.53 0.97
C LYS A 95 -16.35 -12.48 1.89
N ILE A 96 -16.59 -12.50 3.21
CA ILE A 96 -15.54 -12.34 4.21
C ILE A 96 -15.50 -13.55 5.12
N THR A 97 -14.38 -14.26 5.12
CA THR A 97 -14.09 -15.36 6.04
C THR A 97 -13.21 -14.86 7.18
N PHE A 98 -13.67 -14.97 8.40
CA PHE A 98 -12.92 -14.59 9.60
C PHE A 98 -12.30 -15.84 10.21
N ILE A 99 -10.97 -15.89 10.31
CA ILE A 99 -10.26 -17.00 10.94
C ILE A 99 -9.43 -16.49 12.12
N ASP A 100 -9.56 -17.15 13.26
CA ASP A 100 -8.68 -16.92 14.40
C ASP A 100 -7.36 -17.65 14.14
N THR A 101 -6.29 -16.87 14.07
CA THR A 101 -4.94 -17.37 13.81
C THR A 101 -4.03 -17.25 15.04
N GLY A 102 -4.59 -16.85 16.19
CA GLY A 102 -3.86 -16.71 17.44
C GLY A 102 -3.17 -15.34 17.62
N LEU A 103 -2.93 -14.99 18.88
CA LEU A 103 -2.35 -13.70 19.26
C LEU A 103 -0.87 -13.57 18.89
N THR A 104 -0.12 -14.65 19.03
CA THR A 104 1.35 -14.67 18.92
C THR A 104 1.85 -15.20 17.57
N SER A 105 0.94 -15.61 16.68
CA SER A 105 1.31 -16.13 15.37
C SER A 105 2.00 -15.07 14.53
N ASN A 106 3.10 -15.46 13.89
CA ASN A 106 3.77 -14.68 12.87
C ASN A 106 3.02 -14.76 11.51
N ILE A 107 3.49 -14.05 10.49
CA ILE A 107 2.83 -14.01 9.19
C ILE A 107 2.81 -15.38 8.51
N GLY A 108 3.90 -16.14 8.58
CA GLY A 108 3.96 -17.49 8.03
C GLY A 108 2.95 -18.43 8.67
N GLN A 109 2.85 -18.44 10.00
CA GLN A 109 1.86 -19.23 10.73
C GLN A 109 0.42 -18.85 10.36
N ARG A 110 0.12 -17.54 10.23
CA ARG A 110 -1.21 -17.07 9.79
C ARG A 110 -1.55 -17.54 8.40
N LEU A 111 -0.60 -17.45 7.48
CA LEU A 111 -0.78 -17.93 6.10
C LEU A 111 -1.01 -19.46 6.09
N LYS A 112 -0.24 -20.20 6.86
CA LYS A 112 -0.40 -21.66 6.99
C LYS A 112 -1.78 -22.06 7.52
N LEU A 113 -2.31 -21.33 8.49
CA LEU A 113 -3.67 -21.57 9.00
C LEU A 113 -4.77 -21.22 7.98
N ALA A 114 -4.49 -20.28 7.05
CA ALA A 114 -5.40 -19.95 5.96
C ALA A 114 -5.44 -21.00 4.84
N GLU A 115 -4.44 -21.89 4.74
CA GLU A 115 -4.30 -22.88 3.65
C GLU A 115 -5.57 -23.68 3.39
N ARG A 116 -6.26 -24.15 4.43
CA ARG A 116 -7.51 -24.92 4.33
C ARG A 116 -8.65 -24.18 3.62
N HIS A 117 -8.62 -22.82 3.62
CA HIS A 117 -9.62 -21.98 2.97
C HIS A 117 -9.23 -21.61 1.54
N LEU A 118 -8.05 -22.04 1.08
CA LEU A 118 -7.47 -21.81 -0.25
C LEU A 118 -7.41 -23.08 -1.09
N ALA A 119 -8.12 -24.14 -0.69
CA ALA A 119 -8.05 -25.45 -1.36
C ALA A 119 -8.45 -25.37 -2.84
N ASP A 120 -9.36 -24.44 -3.19
CA ASP A 120 -9.89 -24.25 -4.54
C ASP A 120 -9.09 -23.23 -5.36
N GLU A 121 -8.01 -22.67 -4.81
CA GLU A 121 -7.24 -21.61 -5.45
C GLU A 121 -5.87 -22.08 -5.89
N ASP A 122 -5.59 -22.04 -7.19
CA ASP A 122 -4.22 -22.25 -7.72
C ASP A 122 -3.32 -21.05 -7.42
N VAL A 123 -3.91 -19.86 -7.46
CA VAL A 123 -3.26 -18.57 -7.20
C VAL A 123 -4.14 -17.74 -6.28
N PHE A 124 -3.56 -17.11 -5.29
CA PHE A 124 -4.26 -16.21 -4.38
C PHE A 124 -3.44 -14.95 -4.07
N LEU A 125 -4.10 -13.94 -3.54
CA LEU A 125 -3.51 -12.68 -3.15
C LEU A 125 -3.34 -12.62 -1.62
N ALA A 126 -2.34 -11.88 -1.14
CA ALA A 126 -2.19 -11.65 0.29
C ALA A 126 -1.68 -10.23 0.58
N ASN A 127 -1.97 -9.70 1.79
CA ASN A 127 -1.60 -8.34 2.17
C ASN A 127 -1.45 -8.19 3.69
N TYR A 128 -0.60 -7.26 4.12
CA TYR A 128 -0.40 -6.92 5.54
C TYR A 128 -1.55 -6.12 6.17
N SER A 129 -2.53 -5.67 5.39
CA SER A 129 -3.71 -4.92 5.84
C SER A 129 -3.45 -3.51 6.41
N ASP A 130 -2.26 -2.94 6.24
CA ASP A 130 -1.85 -1.68 6.83
C ASP A 130 -1.12 -0.73 5.86
N GLY A 131 -1.00 -1.10 4.61
CA GLY A 131 -0.41 -0.29 3.54
C GLY A 131 -1.40 0.01 2.42
N LEU A 132 -1.34 1.23 1.89
CA LEU A 132 -2.18 1.71 0.79
C LEU A 132 -1.31 1.99 -0.45
N THR A 133 -1.87 1.71 -1.64
CA THR A 133 -1.16 1.91 -2.91
C THR A 133 -2.13 2.25 -4.04
N ASP A 134 -1.60 2.87 -5.10
CA ASP A 134 -2.30 3.05 -6.37
C ASP A 134 -1.78 2.09 -7.47
N ALA A 135 -1.00 1.08 -7.09
CA ALA A 135 -0.43 0.12 -8.03
C ALA A 135 -1.52 -0.58 -8.86
N PRO A 136 -1.32 -0.73 -10.18
CA PRO A 136 -2.28 -1.41 -11.04
C PRO A 136 -2.19 -2.93 -10.86
N LEU A 137 -2.99 -3.50 -9.96
CA LEU A 137 -2.98 -4.93 -9.62
C LEU A 137 -3.07 -5.86 -10.84
N PRO A 138 -3.87 -5.58 -11.91
CA PRO A 138 -3.91 -6.44 -13.08
C PRO A 138 -2.53 -6.59 -13.75
N VAL A 139 -1.73 -5.53 -13.80
CA VAL A 139 -0.38 -5.57 -14.38
C VAL A 139 0.53 -6.51 -13.56
N GLN A 140 0.46 -6.42 -12.23
CA GLN A 140 1.22 -7.30 -11.34
C GLN A 140 0.79 -8.78 -11.50
N VAL A 141 -0.52 -9.04 -11.59
CA VAL A 141 -1.09 -10.39 -11.77
C VAL A 141 -0.67 -10.98 -13.13
N ASP A 142 -0.75 -10.21 -14.20
CA ASP A 142 -0.40 -10.67 -15.55
C ASP A 142 1.11 -10.94 -15.66
N GLU A 143 1.93 -10.08 -15.07
CA GLU A 143 3.37 -10.32 -15.00
C GLU A 143 3.70 -11.59 -14.21
N PHE A 144 3.08 -11.77 -13.05
CA PHE A 144 3.25 -12.96 -12.22
C PHE A 144 2.91 -14.24 -12.98
N ARG A 145 1.73 -14.26 -13.65
CA ARG A 145 1.28 -15.40 -14.45
C ARG A 145 2.25 -15.72 -15.58
N ARG A 146 2.71 -14.69 -16.30
CA ARG A 146 3.67 -14.85 -17.41
C ARG A 146 5.02 -15.39 -16.95
N ARG A 147 5.49 -15.00 -15.76
CA ARG A 147 6.77 -15.45 -15.21
C ARG A 147 6.71 -16.87 -14.64
N GLY A 148 5.53 -17.40 -14.33
CA GLY A 148 5.34 -18.78 -13.84
C GLY A 148 6.06 -19.07 -12.51
N LYS A 149 6.21 -18.07 -11.64
CA LYS A 149 6.89 -18.17 -10.34
C LYS A 149 5.93 -18.55 -9.22
N VAL A 150 6.46 -18.93 -8.05
CA VAL A 150 5.67 -19.34 -6.89
C VAL A 150 5.16 -18.15 -6.09
N ALA A 151 5.97 -17.11 -5.99
CA ALA A 151 5.62 -15.91 -5.25
C ALA A 151 6.03 -14.61 -5.96
N SER A 152 5.23 -13.57 -5.77
CA SER A 152 5.55 -12.19 -6.14
C SER A 152 5.15 -11.25 -5.03
N PHE A 153 5.83 -10.11 -4.92
CA PHE A 153 5.43 -9.01 -4.04
C PHE A 153 5.63 -7.66 -4.72
N LEU A 154 4.89 -6.65 -4.25
CA LEU A 154 5.06 -5.27 -4.67
C LEU A 154 6.35 -4.72 -4.07
N SER A 155 7.27 -4.24 -4.91
CA SER A 155 8.55 -3.64 -4.54
C SER A 155 8.45 -2.13 -4.71
N VAL A 156 8.56 -1.38 -3.61
CA VAL A 156 8.32 0.06 -3.56
C VAL A 156 9.52 0.81 -3.03
N LYS A 157 9.60 2.10 -3.32
CA LYS A 157 10.57 2.98 -2.69
C LYS A 157 10.17 3.25 -1.24
N PRO A 158 11.12 3.26 -0.29
CA PRO A 158 10.82 3.62 1.10
C PRO A 158 10.28 5.05 1.17
N ASN A 159 9.18 5.25 1.87
CA ASN A 159 8.64 6.58 2.15
C ASN A 159 9.14 7.08 3.51
N VAL A 160 10.46 7.25 3.63
CA VAL A 160 11.10 7.71 4.87
C VAL A 160 12.11 8.80 4.54
N SER A 161 12.22 9.80 5.41
CA SER A 161 13.12 10.94 5.27
C SER A 161 14.51 10.68 5.88
N TYR A 162 15.06 9.47 5.70
CA TYR A 162 16.39 9.14 6.17
C TYR A 162 17.43 9.33 5.06
N HIS A 163 18.64 9.66 5.49
CA HIS A 163 19.81 9.68 4.62
C HIS A 163 20.57 8.35 4.79
N PHE A 164 20.86 7.76 3.67
CA PHE A 164 21.76 6.61 3.60
C PHE A 164 23.19 7.12 3.71
N VAL A 165 23.99 6.50 4.59
CA VAL A 165 25.40 6.80 4.77
C VAL A 165 26.19 5.54 4.48
N SER A 166 27.17 5.62 3.56
CA SER A 166 28.17 4.58 3.42
C SER A 166 29.52 5.08 3.87
N THR A 167 30.31 4.17 4.44
CA THR A 167 31.66 4.43 4.95
C THR A 167 32.63 3.41 4.38
N ASP A 168 33.88 3.79 4.26
CA ASP A 168 34.97 2.86 4.01
C ASP A 168 35.33 2.02 5.26
N HIS A 169 36.39 1.21 5.16
CA HIS A 169 36.87 0.33 6.24
C HIS A 169 37.41 1.09 7.46
N ASP A 170 37.78 2.38 7.29
CA ASP A 170 38.26 3.26 8.35
C ASP A 170 37.15 4.13 8.97
N ALA A 171 35.89 3.80 8.65
CA ALA A 171 34.69 4.55 9.04
C ALA A 171 34.62 6.00 8.50
N VAL A 172 35.40 6.32 7.47
CA VAL A 172 35.30 7.61 6.78
C VAL A 172 34.11 7.58 5.85
N VAL A 173 33.24 8.60 5.94
CA VAL A 173 32.04 8.70 5.12
C VAL A 173 32.44 8.95 3.66
N ASP A 174 32.09 8.05 2.76
CA ASP A 174 32.31 8.14 1.32
C ASP A 174 31.05 8.61 0.55
N ARG A 175 29.87 8.43 1.16
CA ARG A 175 28.61 8.85 0.54
C ARG A 175 27.50 9.12 1.56
N ILE A 176 26.79 10.23 1.34
CA ILE A 176 25.49 10.51 1.97
C ILE A 176 24.48 10.74 0.84
N ALA A 177 23.35 10.02 0.89
CA ALA A 177 22.29 10.17 -0.11
C ALA A 177 20.92 10.00 0.54
N ASP A 178 19.93 10.68 0.02
CA ASP A 178 18.54 10.46 0.39
C ASP A 178 18.10 9.05 -0.02
N VAL A 179 17.44 8.34 0.90
CA VAL A 179 16.95 6.97 0.65
C VAL A 179 15.97 6.94 -0.52
N THR A 180 15.15 7.98 -0.70
CA THR A 180 14.17 8.08 -1.80
C THR A 180 14.82 8.16 -3.18
N HIS A 181 16.05 8.69 -3.26
CA HIS A 181 16.86 8.76 -4.49
C HIS A 181 17.82 7.56 -4.66
N SER A 182 17.81 6.63 -3.73
CA SER A 182 18.61 5.41 -3.82
C SER A 182 17.92 4.35 -4.69
N ARG A 183 18.65 3.28 -5.03
CA ARG A 183 18.08 2.09 -5.66
C ARG A 183 17.45 1.12 -4.66
N LEU A 184 17.44 1.50 -3.37
CA LEU A 184 16.85 0.65 -2.33
C LEU A 184 15.35 0.60 -2.51
N ARG A 185 14.83 -0.61 -2.42
CA ARG A 185 13.40 -0.90 -2.41
C ARG A 185 13.05 -1.76 -1.22
N ILE A 186 11.81 -1.67 -0.79
CA ILE A 186 11.26 -2.48 0.29
C ILE A 186 10.08 -3.30 -0.19
N ASN A 187 9.73 -4.31 0.57
CA ASN A 187 8.52 -5.09 0.37
C ASN A 187 7.30 -4.25 0.77
N GLY A 188 6.43 -3.96 -0.20
CA GLY A 188 5.21 -3.17 -0.02
C GLY A 188 4.02 -3.95 0.54
N GLY A 189 4.18 -5.25 0.83
CA GLY A 189 3.15 -6.06 1.48
C GLY A 189 1.97 -6.49 0.61
N TYR A 190 2.04 -6.31 -0.71
CA TYR A 190 1.06 -6.80 -1.67
C TYR A 190 1.63 -8.03 -2.38
N PHE A 191 1.14 -9.21 -2.04
CA PHE A 191 1.67 -10.49 -2.49
C PHE A 191 0.73 -11.18 -3.47
N ILE A 192 1.34 -11.95 -4.37
CA ILE A 192 0.66 -12.94 -5.20
C ILE A 192 1.39 -14.26 -4.99
N PHE A 193 0.66 -15.29 -4.63
CA PHE A 193 1.19 -16.62 -4.39
C PHE A 193 0.52 -17.67 -5.26
N ARG A 194 1.31 -18.61 -5.78
CA ARG A 194 0.75 -19.91 -6.16
C ARG A 194 0.57 -20.75 -4.90
N ARG A 195 -0.35 -21.69 -4.93
CA ARG A 195 -0.58 -22.60 -3.82
C ARG A 195 0.67 -23.38 -3.42
N ASP A 196 1.59 -23.58 -4.35
CA ASP A 196 2.88 -24.23 -4.11
C ASP A 196 3.71 -23.54 -3.01
N ILE A 197 3.41 -22.29 -2.64
CA ILE A 197 4.07 -21.59 -1.51
C ILE A 197 4.07 -22.44 -0.24
N PHE A 198 3.00 -23.21 0.01
CA PHE A 198 2.86 -24.02 1.21
C PHE A 198 3.88 -25.18 1.27
N THR A 199 4.44 -25.62 0.14
CA THR A 199 5.54 -26.62 0.09
C THR A 199 6.88 -26.02 0.54
N TYR A 200 7.00 -24.70 0.50
CA TYR A 200 8.19 -23.96 0.95
C TYR A 200 8.11 -23.55 2.43
N MET A 201 6.97 -23.77 3.08
CA MET A 201 6.72 -23.34 4.46
C MET A 201 6.74 -24.50 5.43
N ARG A 202 7.47 -24.37 6.53
CA ARG A 202 7.46 -25.29 7.67
C ARG A 202 6.76 -24.64 8.86
N ASP A 203 6.38 -25.44 9.84
CA ASP A 203 5.70 -24.95 11.03
C ASP A 203 6.59 -23.99 11.82
N GLY A 204 6.01 -22.86 12.23
CA GLY A 204 6.68 -21.85 13.05
C GLY A 204 7.55 -20.84 12.30
N GLU A 205 7.85 -21.06 11.03
CA GLU A 205 8.69 -20.15 10.24
C GLU A 205 8.00 -18.83 9.93
N GLU A 206 8.80 -17.73 9.85
CA GLU A 206 8.33 -16.44 9.37
C GLU A 206 8.39 -16.39 7.85
N LEU A 207 7.32 -15.92 7.20
CA LEU A 207 7.15 -15.94 5.73
C LEU A 207 8.33 -15.32 4.98
N LEU A 208 8.79 -14.16 5.43
CA LEU A 208 9.86 -13.41 4.74
C LEU A 208 11.27 -13.92 5.03
N HIS A 209 11.42 -14.79 6.01
CA HIS A 209 12.71 -15.36 6.37
C HIS A 209 12.94 -16.68 5.60
N GLU A 210 12.76 -17.81 6.26
CA GLU A 210 13.16 -19.10 5.70
C GLU A 210 12.40 -19.48 4.40
N PRO A 211 11.07 -19.32 4.29
CA PRO A 211 10.35 -19.63 3.05
C PRO A 211 10.82 -18.77 1.88
N PHE A 212 10.98 -17.46 2.07
CA PHE A 212 11.44 -16.58 1.00
C PHE A 212 12.89 -16.86 0.62
N GLN A 213 13.77 -17.22 1.56
CA GLN A 213 15.15 -17.60 1.24
C GLN A 213 15.19 -18.87 0.34
N ARG A 214 14.32 -19.85 0.59
CA ARG A 214 14.20 -21.04 -0.29
C ARG A 214 13.72 -20.63 -1.68
N LEU A 215 12.70 -19.75 -1.78
CA LEU A 215 12.22 -19.25 -3.06
C LEU A 215 13.28 -18.45 -3.82
N VAL A 216 14.10 -17.65 -3.10
CA VAL A 216 15.23 -16.92 -3.71
C VAL A 216 16.27 -17.88 -4.26
N ALA A 217 16.67 -18.87 -3.45
CA ALA A 217 17.66 -19.88 -3.86
C ALA A 217 17.23 -20.64 -5.14
N GLU A 218 15.94 -20.94 -5.25
CA GLU A 218 15.35 -21.64 -6.40
C GLU A 218 14.87 -20.71 -7.51
N ARG A 219 15.04 -19.38 -7.36
CA ARG A 219 14.60 -18.34 -8.31
C ARG A 219 13.08 -18.36 -8.55
N HIS A 220 12.30 -18.64 -7.52
CA HIS A 220 10.84 -18.70 -7.55
C HIS A 220 10.15 -17.48 -6.93
N LEU A 221 10.90 -16.45 -6.51
CA LEU A 221 10.39 -15.19 -6.00
C LEU A 221 10.65 -14.06 -7.00
N VAL A 222 9.63 -13.21 -7.23
CA VAL A 222 9.70 -12.05 -8.13
C VAL A 222 9.29 -10.79 -7.40
N ALA A 223 9.99 -9.69 -7.64
CA ALA A 223 9.56 -8.36 -7.24
C ALA A 223 8.89 -7.65 -8.42
N HIS A 224 7.69 -7.10 -8.20
CA HIS A 224 7.02 -6.18 -9.12
C HIS A 224 7.32 -4.76 -8.68
N GLU A 225 8.11 -4.02 -9.45
CA GLU A 225 8.52 -2.66 -9.10
C GLU A 225 7.40 -1.66 -9.36
N HIS A 226 7.11 -0.83 -8.35
CA HIS A 226 6.13 0.24 -8.44
C HIS A 226 6.76 1.56 -7.96
N ASP A 227 6.67 2.60 -8.80
CA ASP A 227 7.18 3.94 -8.53
C ASP A 227 6.07 4.97 -8.23
N GLY A 228 4.81 4.53 -8.19
CA GLY A 228 3.66 5.34 -7.80
C GLY A 228 3.50 5.46 -6.28
N PHE A 229 2.29 5.72 -5.86
CA PHE A 229 1.98 5.88 -4.45
C PHE A 229 1.99 4.54 -3.69
N TRP A 230 2.72 4.51 -2.61
CA TRP A 230 2.63 3.49 -1.58
C TRP A 230 2.95 4.10 -0.21
N MET A 231 2.16 3.75 0.80
CA MET A 231 2.40 4.19 2.17
C MET A 231 1.82 3.20 3.17
N SER A 232 2.63 2.75 4.14
CA SER A 232 2.15 2.03 5.31
C SER A 232 1.79 2.99 6.44
N MET A 233 0.86 2.58 7.29
CA MET A 233 0.48 3.34 8.50
C MET A 233 1.19 2.76 9.72
N ASP A 234 2.50 2.95 9.85
CA ASP A 234 3.31 2.38 10.94
C ASP A 234 3.42 3.30 12.15
N THR A 235 3.33 4.61 11.95
CA THR A 235 3.50 5.64 12.96
C THR A 235 2.32 6.61 12.99
N PHE A 236 2.22 7.40 14.04
CA PHE A 236 1.25 8.51 14.12
C PHE A 236 1.44 9.52 12.98
N LYS A 237 2.69 9.81 12.61
CA LYS A 237 3.01 10.69 11.48
C LYS A 237 2.44 10.13 10.16
N ASP A 238 2.57 8.83 9.95
CA ASP A 238 2.02 8.19 8.73
C ASP A 238 0.49 8.33 8.70
N LYS A 239 -0.15 8.09 9.84
CA LYS A 239 -1.60 8.26 9.97
C LYS A 239 -2.03 9.69 9.66
N GLN A 240 -1.35 10.71 10.21
CA GLN A 240 -1.64 12.10 9.92
C GLN A 240 -1.48 12.42 8.42
N MET A 241 -0.42 11.93 7.79
CA MET A 241 -0.20 12.14 6.35
C MET A 241 -1.31 11.51 5.51
N LEU A 242 -1.77 10.31 5.86
CA LEU A 242 -2.89 9.66 5.16
C LEU A 242 -4.20 10.42 5.37
N ASP A 243 -4.48 10.91 6.58
CA ASP A 243 -5.65 11.76 6.85
C ASP A 243 -5.61 13.08 6.08
N ASP A 244 -4.46 13.72 6.01
CA ASP A 244 -4.27 14.94 5.24
C ASP A 244 -4.54 14.74 3.75
N LEU A 245 -4.01 13.67 3.17
CA LEU A 245 -4.27 13.31 1.78
C LEU A 245 -5.76 13.04 1.53
N HIS A 246 -6.40 12.29 2.44
CA HIS A 246 -7.82 11.98 2.35
C HIS A 246 -8.70 13.25 2.48
N SER A 247 -8.45 14.09 3.49
CA SER A 247 -9.26 15.28 3.76
C SER A 247 -9.18 16.34 2.65
N ARG A 248 -8.05 16.40 1.93
CA ARG A 248 -7.87 17.27 0.76
C ARG A 248 -8.45 16.70 -0.53
N GLY A 249 -9.03 15.49 -0.49
CA GLY A 249 -9.52 14.80 -1.69
C GLY A 249 -8.40 14.33 -2.64
N HIS A 250 -7.17 14.25 -2.16
CA HIS A 250 -5.99 13.84 -2.92
C HIS A 250 -5.46 12.47 -2.47
N ALA A 251 -6.35 11.53 -2.16
CA ALA A 251 -6.02 10.16 -1.74
C ALA A 251 -5.66 9.28 -2.94
N PRO A 252 -4.37 9.06 -3.26
CA PRO A 252 -3.98 8.35 -4.48
C PRO A 252 -4.44 6.89 -4.51
N TRP A 253 -4.59 6.26 -3.34
CA TRP A 253 -5.07 4.88 -3.19
C TRP A 253 -6.57 4.72 -3.46
N GLU A 254 -7.38 5.81 -3.47
CA GLU A 254 -8.81 5.76 -3.77
C GLU A 254 -9.06 5.67 -5.28
N ILE A 255 -8.47 4.67 -5.91
CA ILE A 255 -8.53 4.43 -7.35
C ILE A 255 -9.96 4.22 -7.86
N TRP A 256 -10.88 3.76 -7.01
CA TRP A 256 -12.29 3.57 -7.31
C TRP A 256 -13.08 4.88 -7.46
N LYS A 257 -12.51 6.02 -7.06
CA LYS A 257 -13.08 7.36 -7.26
C LYS A 257 -12.61 8.02 -8.55
N ARG A 258 -11.63 7.43 -9.24
CA ARG A 258 -11.11 7.97 -10.51
C ARG A 258 -12.10 7.71 -11.65
N PRO A 259 -12.29 8.66 -12.59
CA PRO A 259 -13.07 8.39 -13.79
C PRO A 259 -12.50 7.18 -14.55
N PRO A 260 -13.35 6.30 -15.10
CA PRO A 260 -12.87 5.17 -15.89
C PRO A 260 -12.03 5.66 -17.08
N GLY A 261 -10.81 5.13 -17.22
CA GLY A 261 -9.91 5.44 -18.34
C GLY A 261 -8.70 6.32 -18.01
N VAL A 262 -8.56 6.84 -16.80
CA VAL A 262 -7.34 7.56 -16.38
C VAL A 262 -6.37 6.58 -15.74
N ALA A 263 -5.51 5.94 -16.56
CA ALA A 263 -4.36 5.22 -16.05
C ALA A 263 -3.41 6.23 -15.37
N SER A 264 -2.92 5.92 -14.16
CA SER A 264 -1.88 6.70 -13.50
C SER A 264 -0.56 6.52 -14.28
N PHE A 265 -0.34 7.36 -15.29
CA PHE A 265 1.02 7.56 -15.78
C PHE A 265 1.74 8.39 -14.73
N GLY A 266 2.70 7.78 -14.05
CA GLY A 266 3.64 8.51 -13.21
C GLY A 266 4.19 9.69 -14.01
N THR A 267 3.97 10.90 -13.51
CA THR A 267 4.62 12.09 -14.01
C THR A 267 6.13 11.88 -13.86
N ARG A 268 6.80 11.53 -14.96
CA ARG A 268 8.23 11.74 -15.08
C ARG A 268 8.43 13.24 -14.89
N GLN A 269 8.95 13.66 -13.76
CA GLN A 269 9.65 14.92 -13.69
C GLN A 269 10.89 14.78 -14.59
N GLU A 270 10.78 15.27 -15.81
CA GLU A 270 11.94 15.54 -16.65
C GLU A 270 12.76 16.60 -15.92
N GLY A 271 13.90 16.16 -15.41
CA GLY A 271 14.92 17.05 -14.91
C GLY A 271 15.38 17.94 -16.06
N ALA A 272 15.08 19.23 -15.97
CA ALA A 272 15.68 20.23 -16.82
C ALA A 272 17.20 20.20 -16.60
N THR A 273 17.93 19.58 -17.52
CA THR A 273 19.37 19.72 -17.61
C THR A 273 19.68 21.11 -18.19
N ALA A 274 20.30 21.93 -17.37
CA ALA A 274 20.94 23.16 -17.79
C ALA A 274 22.13 22.81 -18.70
N SER A 275 21.94 22.94 -20.01
CA SER A 275 23.03 23.07 -20.98
C SER A 275 22.43 23.66 -22.26
N ASP A 276 22.49 24.99 -22.37
CA ASP A 276 22.68 25.77 -23.62
C ASP A 276 22.79 27.26 -23.28
N ILE A 277 24.01 27.64 -22.86
CA ILE A 277 24.48 29.00 -23.02
C ILE A 277 25.73 28.90 -23.90
N GLY A 278 25.51 29.09 -25.18
CA GLY A 278 26.57 29.12 -26.19
C GLY A 278 26.23 30.07 -27.30
N SER A 279 26.87 31.25 -27.25
CA SER A 279 27.24 32.13 -28.37
C SER A 279 26.14 32.75 -29.24
N ALA A 280 25.95 34.04 -29.09
CA ALA A 280 25.82 34.93 -30.25
C ALA A 280 26.46 36.31 -29.97
N THR A 281 27.42 36.58 -30.75
CA THR A 281 28.32 37.71 -30.84
C THR A 281 27.63 39.00 -31.35
N SER A 282 28.05 40.14 -30.76
CA SER A 282 28.28 41.45 -31.38
C SER A 282 27.19 42.13 -32.23
N LEU A 283 26.87 43.33 -31.89
CA LEU A 283 27.15 44.58 -32.62
C LEU A 283 26.29 45.76 -32.15
N SER A 284 26.98 46.81 -31.87
CA SER A 284 26.80 48.19 -32.28
C SER A 284 26.12 49.15 -31.32
N THR A 285 27.00 49.87 -30.63
CA THR A 285 27.11 51.37 -30.53
C THR A 285 25.88 52.25 -30.81
N ARG A 286 25.53 53.09 -29.86
CA ARG A 286 25.70 54.56 -29.89
C ARG A 286 24.75 55.30 -28.95
N HIS A 287 25.37 56.24 -28.15
CA HIS A 287 24.95 57.59 -27.80
C HIS A 287 23.60 57.74 -27.04
N ALA A 288 23.48 58.54 -26.08
CA ALA A 288 24.23 59.62 -25.43
C ALA A 288 23.45 60.13 -24.23
N ALA A 289 24.20 60.70 -23.33
CA ALA A 289 23.95 61.93 -22.58
C ALA A 289 22.81 61.96 -21.52
N ALA A 290 23.20 62.00 -20.27
CA ALA A 290 23.27 63.19 -19.43
C ALA A 290 21.96 63.66 -18.79
N ALA A 291 22.05 63.83 -17.56
CA ALA A 291 21.62 64.83 -16.59
C ALA A 291 20.87 64.18 -15.42
N ASP A 292 21.40 64.12 -14.29
CA ASP A 292 21.75 65.12 -13.26
C ASP A 292 20.53 65.56 -12.45
N ILE A 293 20.79 65.57 -11.12
CA ILE A 293 20.17 66.38 -10.08
C ILE A 293 19.08 65.74 -9.18
N ARG A 294 19.56 65.43 -7.95
CA ARG A 294 19.08 65.81 -6.62
C ARG A 294 17.61 65.61 -6.25
N SER A 295 17.34 64.91 -5.27
CA SER A 295 17.31 65.18 -3.81
C SER A 295 16.98 63.91 -3.02
#